data_13c883560f4146a1879fb2a7ca21b375
#
_entry.id   13c883560f4146a1879fb2a7ca21b375
#
_cell.length_a   1.000
_cell.length_b   1.000
_cell.length_c   1.000
_cell.angle_alpha   90.00
_cell.angle_beta   90.00
_cell.angle_gamma   90.00
#
_symmetry.space_group_name_H-M   'P 1'
#
loop_
_entity.id
_entity.type
_entity.pdbx_description
1 polymer ?
#
loop_
_entity_poly.entity_id
_entity_poly.type
_entity_poly.pdbx_seq_one_letter_code
_entity_poly.pdbx_strand_id
1 'polypeptide(L)'
;MSQSAKAFIFDLDGTLVDALPDIRANVNRALRALGYDFELSLDETRPHVGGGAQKLAASVLGKPMDHPDTMALYHAFADIYARHPAEFSRPFPGVMTVLQELRARGIPMSVVTAKPAKARIKVLDALGISPYLAHALSPEDGFAKKPAPDMLLECCRAMRVEPGETVMVGDTLFDIEAGLNAGCLYICHCAHGYQPPPSAYLDRIICLARFEELLRLVEA
;
A
#
# COMPACT_ATOMS: atom_id res chain seq x y z
N MET A 1 19.41 -17.38 16.93
CA MET A 1 19.55 -17.02 15.51
C MET A 1 18.20 -16.47 15.07
N SER A 2 18.14 -15.27 14.53
CA SER A 2 16.88 -14.76 13.95
C SER A 2 16.53 -15.62 12.72
N GLN A 3 15.27 -15.95 12.56
CA GLN A 3 14.81 -16.73 11.42
C GLN A 3 14.91 -15.89 10.16
N SER A 4 15.45 -16.44 9.05
CA SER A 4 15.55 -15.76 7.77
C SER A 4 14.20 -15.74 7.05
N ALA A 5 13.83 -14.61 6.47
CA ALA A 5 12.61 -14.46 5.71
C ALA A 5 12.75 -15.12 4.33
N LYS A 6 11.67 -15.77 3.85
CA LYS A 6 11.64 -16.43 2.54
C LYS A 6 10.80 -15.69 1.49
N ALA A 7 9.97 -14.73 1.89
CA ALA A 7 9.15 -13.94 0.99
C ALA A 7 8.79 -12.59 1.61
N PHE A 8 8.42 -11.62 0.75
CA PHE A 8 7.96 -10.30 1.16
C PHE A 8 6.59 -9.98 0.56
N ILE A 9 5.74 -9.37 1.39
CA ILE A 9 4.45 -8.82 0.98
C ILE A 9 4.47 -7.33 1.32
N PHE A 10 4.29 -6.49 0.33
CA PHE A 10 4.36 -5.03 0.47
C PHE A 10 2.98 -4.40 0.33
N ASP A 11 2.71 -3.35 1.08
CA ASP A 11 1.73 -2.37 0.63
C ASP A 11 2.30 -1.54 -0.54
N LEU A 12 1.47 -0.72 -1.17
CA LEU A 12 1.86 0.07 -2.34
C LEU A 12 2.04 1.55 -2.00
N ASP A 13 0.93 2.24 -1.69
CA ASP A 13 0.90 3.70 -1.50
C ASP A 13 1.41 4.08 -0.10
N GLY A 14 2.52 4.79 -0.01
CA GLY A 14 3.19 5.11 1.27
C GLY A 14 4.28 4.10 1.66
N THR A 15 4.38 2.99 0.95
CA THR A 15 5.37 1.94 1.19
C THR A 15 6.35 1.78 0.04
N LEU A 16 5.91 1.30 -1.12
CA LEU A 16 6.74 1.21 -2.33
C LEU A 16 6.74 2.52 -3.12
N VAL A 17 5.61 3.23 -3.12
CA VAL A 17 5.36 4.37 -4.01
C VAL A 17 4.92 5.57 -3.19
N ASP A 18 5.61 6.71 -3.40
CA ASP A 18 5.07 8.01 -3.02
C ASP A 18 3.98 8.40 -4.03
N ALA A 19 2.75 7.98 -3.73
CA ALA A 19 1.56 8.22 -4.55
C ALA A 19 0.79 9.47 -4.10
N LEU A 20 1.16 10.10 -2.99
CA LEU A 20 0.44 11.23 -2.41
C LEU A 20 0.23 12.40 -3.38
N PRO A 21 1.23 12.77 -4.23
CA PRO A 21 1.04 13.83 -5.21
C PRO A 21 -0.06 13.52 -6.24
N ASP A 22 -0.13 12.27 -6.74
CA ASP A 22 -1.19 11.86 -7.67
C ASP A 22 -2.54 11.70 -7.00
N ILE A 23 -2.58 11.18 -5.78
CA ILE A 23 -3.81 11.09 -4.99
C ILE A 23 -4.40 12.49 -4.80
N ARG A 24 -3.59 13.47 -4.37
CA ARG A 24 -4.00 14.87 -4.22
C ARG A 24 -4.47 15.45 -5.55
N ALA A 25 -3.69 15.31 -6.61
CA ALA A 25 -4.04 15.88 -7.90
C ALA A 25 -5.38 15.33 -8.41
N ASN A 26 -5.61 14.03 -8.29
CA ASN A 26 -6.81 13.38 -8.79
C ASN A 26 -8.04 13.61 -7.90
N VAL A 27 -7.89 13.68 -6.58
CA VAL A 27 -9.02 14.06 -5.70
C VAL A 27 -9.44 15.50 -5.94
N ASN A 28 -8.51 16.44 -6.14
CA ASN A 28 -8.83 17.83 -6.46
C ASN A 28 -9.49 17.96 -7.84
N ARG A 29 -9.05 17.19 -8.84
CA ARG A 29 -9.75 17.10 -10.14
C ARG A 29 -11.19 16.62 -9.97
N ALA A 30 -11.40 15.60 -9.12
CA ALA A 30 -12.73 15.05 -8.86
C ALA A 30 -13.63 16.06 -8.10
N LEU A 31 -13.10 16.71 -7.07
CA LEU A 31 -13.81 17.77 -6.33
C LEU A 31 -14.26 18.89 -7.28
N ARG A 32 -13.35 19.40 -8.12
CA ARG A 32 -13.65 20.44 -9.10
C ARG A 32 -14.71 19.98 -10.11
N ALA A 33 -14.62 18.75 -10.61
CA ALA A 33 -15.59 18.18 -11.54
C ALA A 33 -17.01 18.07 -10.95
N LEU A 34 -17.11 17.94 -9.62
CA LEU A 34 -18.37 17.88 -8.88
C LEU A 34 -18.85 19.24 -8.36
N GLY A 35 -18.13 20.33 -8.68
CA GLY A 35 -18.52 21.70 -8.31
C GLY A 35 -18.17 22.12 -6.89
N TYR A 36 -17.22 21.44 -6.23
CA TYR A 36 -16.72 21.88 -4.91
C TYR A 36 -15.73 23.03 -5.07
N ASP A 37 -15.83 24.04 -4.19
CA ASP A 37 -15.02 25.27 -4.21
C ASP A 37 -13.71 25.16 -3.39
N PHE A 38 -13.34 23.98 -2.93
CA PHE A 38 -12.11 23.78 -2.18
C PHE A 38 -11.20 22.76 -2.83
N GLU A 39 -9.91 22.91 -2.57
CA GLU A 39 -8.87 21.96 -2.97
C GLU A 39 -8.01 21.60 -1.75
N LEU A 40 -7.45 20.39 -1.75
CA LEU A 40 -6.57 19.90 -0.71
C LEU A 40 -5.11 20.16 -1.08
N SER A 41 -4.33 20.64 -0.12
CA SER A 41 -2.86 20.57 -0.14
C SER A 41 -2.36 19.13 0.07
N LEU A 42 -1.06 18.88 -0.05
CA LEU A 42 -0.47 17.57 0.24
C LEU A 42 -0.67 17.18 1.71
N ASP A 43 -0.49 18.12 2.64
CA ASP A 43 -0.61 17.85 4.07
C ASP A 43 -2.06 17.56 4.48
N GLU A 44 -3.02 18.26 3.86
CA GLU A 44 -4.44 17.96 4.07
C GLU A 44 -4.87 16.64 3.43
N THR A 45 -4.24 16.22 2.33
CA THR A 45 -4.55 14.94 1.69
C THR A 45 -4.02 13.74 2.48
N ARG A 46 -2.82 13.87 3.07
CA ARG A 46 -2.11 12.78 3.75
C ARG A 46 -2.94 11.98 4.76
N PRO A 47 -3.70 12.60 5.69
CA PRO A 47 -4.49 11.86 6.68
C PRO A 47 -5.61 11.00 6.09
N HIS A 48 -6.01 11.27 4.85
CA HIS A 48 -7.10 10.55 4.18
C HIS A 48 -6.65 9.29 3.45
N VAL A 49 -5.32 9.09 3.31
CA VAL A 49 -4.75 7.96 2.56
C VAL A 49 -4.57 6.72 3.44
N GLY A 50 -4.64 5.52 2.83
CA GLY A 50 -4.40 4.22 3.47
C GLY A 50 -5.63 3.33 3.60
N GLY A 51 -6.84 3.89 3.62
CA GLY A 51 -8.09 3.12 3.79
C GLY A 51 -8.85 2.79 2.49
N GLY A 52 -8.27 3.10 1.33
CA GLY A 52 -8.90 2.95 0.01
C GLY A 52 -9.74 4.14 -0.43
N ALA A 53 -10.08 4.17 -1.72
CA ALA A 53 -10.67 5.32 -2.39
C ALA A 53 -12.02 5.79 -1.83
N GLN A 54 -12.89 4.84 -1.41
CA GLN A 54 -14.19 5.18 -0.83
C GLN A 54 -14.02 5.83 0.56
N LYS A 55 -13.09 5.31 1.38
CA LYS A 55 -12.78 5.89 2.70
C LYS A 55 -12.13 7.27 2.55
N LEU A 56 -11.26 7.46 1.55
CA LEU A 56 -10.70 8.76 1.22
C LEU A 56 -11.82 9.76 0.91
N ALA A 57 -12.76 9.41 0.01
CA ALA A 57 -13.90 10.29 -0.33
C ALA A 57 -14.78 10.63 0.89
N ALA A 58 -15.08 9.65 1.72
CA ALA A 58 -15.83 9.83 2.97
C ALA A 58 -15.12 10.81 3.93
N SER A 59 -13.82 10.59 4.13
CA SER A 59 -13.00 11.41 5.03
C SER A 59 -12.82 12.84 4.52
N VAL A 60 -12.63 13.04 3.22
CA VAL A 60 -12.49 14.37 2.60
C VAL A 60 -13.77 15.19 2.74
N LEU A 61 -14.93 14.56 2.58
CA LEU A 61 -16.21 15.25 2.70
C LEU A 61 -16.76 15.30 4.13
N GLY A 62 -16.16 14.57 5.07
CA GLY A 62 -16.68 14.44 6.44
C GLY A 62 -18.06 13.78 6.48
N LYS A 63 -18.35 12.86 5.54
CA LYS A 63 -19.65 12.20 5.37
C LYS A 63 -19.53 10.68 5.47
N PRO A 64 -20.62 9.95 5.79
CA PRO A 64 -20.62 8.48 5.75
C PRO A 64 -20.21 7.91 4.39
N MET A 65 -19.66 6.69 4.38
CA MET A 65 -19.18 6.05 3.15
C MET A 65 -20.28 5.79 2.12
N ASP A 66 -21.51 5.56 2.58
CA ASP A 66 -22.70 5.32 1.75
C ASP A 66 -23.46 6.59 1.37
N HIS A 67 -23.00 7.77 1.83
CA HIS A 67 -23.65 9.04 1.48
C HIS A 67 -23.55 9.29 -0.04
N PRO A 68 -24.62 9.81 -0.70
CA PRO A 68 -24.62 10.04 -2.15
C PRO A 68 -23.44 10.86 -2.67
N ASP A 69 -23.06 11.95 -1.97
CA ASP A 69 -21.94 12.79 -2.37
C ASP A 69 -20.59 12.05 -2.22
N THR A 70 -20.45 11.22 -1.18
CA THR A 70 -19.27 10.37 -0.99
C THR A 70 -19.11 9.39 -2.14
N MET A 71 -20.21 8.75 -2.52
CA MET A 71 -20.21 7.83 -3.67
C MET A 71 -19.92 8.56 -4.99
N ALA A 72 -20.45 9.77 -5.17
CA ALA A 72 -20.15 10.59 -6.35
C ALA A 72 -18.66 10.94 -6.40
N LEU A 73 -18.07 11.40 -5.30
CA LEU A 73 -16.63 11.71 -5.23
C LEU A 73 -15.77 10.46 -5.43
N TYR A 74 -16.13 9.34 -4.82
CA TYR A 74 -15.43 8.06 -5.00
C TYR A 74 -15.39 7.64 -6.48
N HIS A 75 -16.54 7.65 -7.17
CA HIS A 75 -16.60 7.23 -8.58
C HIS A 75 -15.82 8.21 -9.47
N ALA A 76 -16.01 9.52 -9.30
CA ALA A 76 -15.28 10.53 -10.05
C ALA A 76 -13.76 10.41 -9.84
N PHE A 77 -13.32 10.24 -8.60
CA PHE A 77 -11.90 10.02 -8.26
C PHE A 77 -11.34 8.74 -8.91
N ALA A 78 -12.06 7.62 -8.80
CA ALA A 78 -11.62 6.35 -9.36
C ALA A 78 -11.45 6.42 -10.88
N ASP A 79 -12.41 7.03 -11.58
CA ASP A 79 -12.37 7.22 -13.04
C ASP A 79 -11.24 8.15 -13.48
N ILE A 80 -11.03 9.25 -12.75
CA ILE A 80 -9.95 10.21 -13.03
C ILE A 80 -8.60 9.57 -12.75
N TYR A 81 -8.45 8.90 -11.59
CA TYR A 81 -7.21 8.21 -11.23
C TYR A 81 -6.82 7.12 -12.24
N ALA A 82 -7.79 6.39 -12.78
CA ALA A 82 -7.53 5.38 -13.80
C ALA A 82 -7.00 5.97 -15.13
N ARG A 83 -7.24 7.27 -15.39
CA ARG A 83 -6.69 8.00 -16.55
C ARG A 83 -5.33 8.65 -16.26
N HIS A 84 -5.05 8.96 -15.00
CA HIS A 84 -3.87 9.68 -14.53
C HIS A 84 -3.19 8.92 -13.37
N PRO A 85 -2.70 7.67 -13.61
CA PRO A 85 -2.35 6.77 -12.50
C PRO A 85 -1.00 7.08 -11.84
N ALA A 86 -0.04 7.68 -12.56
CA ALA A 86 1.34 7.88 -12.12
C ALA A 86 2.02 9.07 -12.83
N GLU A 87 1.38 10.24 -12.81
CA GLU A 87 1.97 11.46 -13.38
C GLU A 87 3.11 11.97 -12.51
N PHE A 88 2.90 11.98 -11.21
CA PHE A 88 3.82 12.53 -10.20
C PHE A 88 4.39 11.47 -9.26
N SER A 89 3.75 10.30 -9.17
CA SER A 89 4.18 9.20 -8.32
C SER A 89 5.58 8.69 -8.69
N ARG A 90 6.36 8.32 -7.68
CA ARG A 90 7.70 7.75 -7.85
C ARG A 90 7.91 6.66 -6.80
N PRO A 91 8.73 5.62 -7.07
CA PRO A 91 9.17 4.72 -6.03
C PRO A 91 9.92 5.52 -4.95
N PHE A 92 9.72 5.18 -3.67
CA PHE A 92 10.52 5.75 -2.59
C PHE A 92 12.01 5.40 -2.74
N PRO A 93 12.93 6.20 -2.16
CA PRO A 93 14.36 5.89 -2.16
C PRO A 93 14.63 4.48 -1.63
N GLY A 94 15.52 3.73 -2.30
CA GLY A 94 15.90 2.37 -1.93
C GLY A 94 14.96 1.27 -2.43
N VAL A 95 13.70 1.57 -2.78
CA VAL A 95 12.71 0.56 -3.18
C VAL A 95 13.20 -0.27 -4.36
N MET A 96 13.56 0.36 -5.47
CA MET A 96 13.99 -0.38 -6.68
C MET A 96 15.24 -1.21 -6.42
N THR A 97 16.19 -0.71 -5.62
CA THR A 97 17.39 -1.46 -5.21
C THR A 97 17.03 -2.72 -4.44
N VAL A 98 16.11 -2.60 -3.47
CA VAL A 98 15.67 -3.76 -2.66
C VAL A 98 14.92 -4.78 -3.51
N LEU A 99 14.00 -4.34 -4.39
CA LEU A 99 13.26 -5.25 -5.27
C LEU A 99 14.21 -6.01 -6.21
N GLN A 100 15.21 -5.33 -6.77
CA GLN A 100 16.25 -5.95 -7.61
C GLN A 100 17.06 -6.97 -6.85
N GLU A 101 17.52 -6.65 -5.65
CA GLU A 101 18.34 -7.51 -4.82
C GLU A 101 17.56 -8.74 -4.33
N LEU A 102 16.32 -8.58 -3.86
CA LEU A 102 15.47 -9.70 -3.46
C LEU A 102 15.19 -10.64 -4.64
N ARG A 103 14.94 -10.09 -5.83
CA ARG A 103 14.78 -10.89 -7.05
C ARG A 103 16.06 -11.64 -7.41
N ALA A 104 17.23 -11.00 -7.32
CA ALA A 104 18.52 -11.62 -7.60
C ALA A 104 18.82 -12.82 -6.66
N ARG A 105 18.33 -12.73 -5.41
CA ARG A 105 18.40 -13.81 -4.41
C ARG A 105 17.29 -14.86 -4.56
N GLY A 106 16.38 -14.72 -5.53
CA GLY A 106 15.27 -15.64 -5.73
C GLY A 106 14.18 -15.56 -4.67
N ILE A 107 14.12 -14.47 -3.91
CA ILE A 107 13.09 -14.21 -2.87
C ILE A 107 11.82 -13.68 -3.53
N PRO A 108 10.70 -14.40 -3.48
CA PRO A 108 9.45 -13.97 -4.09
C PRO A 108 8.84 -12.79 -3.34
N MET A 109 8.18 -11.93 -4.11
CA MET A 109 7.57 -10.69 -3.61
C MET A 109 6.15 -10.54 -4.13
N SER A 110 5.26 -9.98 -3.31
CA SER A 110 3.88 -9.66 -3.69
C SER A 110 3.47 -8.30 -3.15
N VAL A 111 2.42 -7.73 -3.73
CA VAL A 111 1.79 -6.47 -3.27
C VAL A 111 0.37 -6.75 -2.81
N VAL A 112 -0.02 -6.17 -1.67
CA VAL A 112 -1.38 -6.18 -1.13
C VAL A 112 -1.78 -4.76 -0.78
N THR A 113 -2.70 -4.16 -1.53
CA THR A 113 -3.05 -2.74 -1.40
C THR A 113 -4.55 -2.49 -1.35
N ALA A 114 -4.94 -1.37 -0.72
CA ALA A 114 -6.31 -0.86 -0.77
C ALA A 114 -6.62 -0.07 -2.06
N LYS A 115 -5.62 0.13 -2.94
CA LYS A 115 -5.77 0.81 -4.23
C LYS A 115 -6.64 -0.02 -5.18
N PRO A 116 -7.61 0.58 -5.91
CA PRO A 116 -8.44 -0.11 -6.89
C PRO A 116 -7.60 -0.85 -7.95
N ALA A 117 -8.07 -2.04 -8.36
CA ALA A 117 -7.30 -2.96 -9.23
C ALA A 117 -6.80 -2.31 -10.52
N LYS A 118 -7.66 -1.54 -11.21
CA LYS A 118 -7.27 -0.83 -12.45
C LYS A 118 -6.14 0.18 -12.23
N ALA A 119 -6.19 0.93 -11.12
CA ALA A 119 -5.17 1.91 -10.78
C ALA A 119 -3.87 1.22 -10.32
N ARG A 120 -3.99 0.16 -9.49
CA ARG A 120 -2.86 -0.66 -9.05
C ARG A 120 -2.04 -1.17 -10.24
N ILE A 121 -2.68 -1.85 -11.19
CA ILE A 121 -1.99 -2.39 -12.37
C ILE A 121 -1.23 -1.29 -13.12
N LYS A 122 -1.92 -0.19 -13.43
CA LYS A 122 -1.30 0.91 -14.18
C LYS A 122 -0.14 1.60 -13.45
N VAL A 123 -0.25 1.77 -12.13
CA VAL A 123 0.84 2.34 -11.32
C VAL A 123 2.05 1.42 -11.29
N LEU A 124 1.84 0.13 -11.03
CA LEU A 124 2.91 -0.85 -10.99
C LEU A 124 3.65 -0.95 -12.33
N ASP A 125 2.91 -0.95 -13.44
CA ASP A 125 3.48 -1.01 -14.79
C ASP A 125 4.23 0.29 -15.15
N ALA A 126 3.62 1.45 -14.92
CA ALA A 126 4.22 2.75 -15.24
C ALA A 126 5.53 3.01 -14.47
N LEU A 127 5.64 2.48 -13.24
CA LEU A 127 6.82 2.62 -12.39
C LEU A 127 7.82 1.46 -12.53
N GLY A 128 7.55 0.48 -13.40
CA GLY A 128 8.43 -0.67 -13.65
C GLY A 128 8.55 -1.63 -12.47
N ILE A 129 7.55 -1.66 -11.57
CA ILE A 129 7.54 -2.53 -10.38
C ILE A 129 6.95 -3.91 -10.71
N SER A 130 5.97 -4.00 -11.62
CA SER A 130 5.30 -5.26 -11.99
C SER A 130 6.24 -6.44 -12.24
N PRO A 131 7.39 -6.29 -12.95
CA PRO A 131 8.27 -7.42 -13.24
C PRO A 131 8.89 -8.10 -12.02
N TYR A 132 8.89 -7.45 -10.86
CA TYR A 132 9.48 -7.98 -9.63
C TYR A 132 8.48 -8.79 -8.80
N LEU A 133 7.19 -8.70 -9.09
CA LEU A 133 6.11 -9.23 -8.27
C LEU A 133 5.61 -10.58 -8.80
N ALA A 134 5.44 -11.55 -7.90
CA ALA A 134 4.71 -12.78 -8.17
C ALA A 134 3.20 -12.51 -8.28
N HIS A 135 2.66 -11.68 -7.36
CA HIS A 135 1.25 -11.30 -7.32
C HIS A 135 1.08 -9.85 -6.86
N ALA A 136 -0.04 -9.26 -7.26
CA ALA A 136 -0.49 -7.97 -6.72
C ALA A 136 -2.00 -8.03 -6.53
N LEU A 137 -2.48 -7.88 -5.29
CA LEU A 137 -3.87 -8.05 -4.90
C LEU A 137 -4.46 -6.77 -4.31
N SER A 138 -5.75 -6.62 -4.53
CA SER A 138 -6.62 -5.60 -3.92
C SER A 138 -7.98 -6.22 -3.57
N PRO A 139 -8.83 -5.56 -2.77
CA PRO A 139 -10.14 -6.10 -2.41
C PRO A 139 -11.05 -6.41 -3.60
N GLU A 140 -10.86 -5.71 -4.73
CA GLU A 140 -11.62 -5.93 -5.96
C GLU A 140 -11.31 -7.29 -6.62
N ASP A 141 -10.25 -7.99 -6.20
CA ASP A 141 -9.93 -9.36 -6.62
C ASP A 141 -10.73 -10.41 -5.81
N GLY A 142 -11.68 -10.00 -4.98
CA GLY A 142 -12.59 -10.88 -4.24
C GLY A 142 -12.16 -11.20 -2.83
N PHE A 143 -11.26 -10.43 -2.24
CA PHE A 143 -10.75 -10.63 -0.88
C PHE A 143 -11.24 -9.55 0.10
N ALA A 144 -11.26 -9.89 1.38
CA ALA A 144 -11.50 -8.91 2.43
C ALA A 144 -10.37 -7.88 2.50
N LYS A 145 -10.72 -6.62 2.86
CA LYS A 145 -9.75 -5.53 3.04
C LYS A 145 -8.86 -5.76 4.25
N LYS A 146 -7.60 -5.29 4.20
CA LYS A 146 -6.79 -5.11 5.41
C LYS A 146 -7.59 -4.34 6.48
N PRO A 147 -7.62 -4.75 7.75
CA PRO A 147 -6.68 -5.66 8.41
C PRO A 147 -7.03 -7.16 8.32
N ALA A 148 -8.01 -7.59 7.50
CA ALA A 148 -8.22 -9.01 7.25
C ALA A 148 -6.98 -9.63 6.58
N PRO A 149 -6.60 -10.87 6.94
CA PRO A 149 -5.37 -11.50 6.44
C PRO A 149 -5.51 -12.11 5.04
N ASP A 150 -6.70 -12.13 4.47
CA ASP A 150 -7.09 -12.93 3.30
C ASP A 150 -6.14 -12.74 2.12
N MET A 151 -5.85 -11.49 1.74
CA MET A 151 -4.94 -11.18 0.63
C MET A 151 -3.51 -11.63 0.92
N LEU A 152 -3.05 -11.50 2.18
CA LEU A 152 -1.71 -11.93 2.57
C LEU A 152 -1.59 -13.45 2.48
N LEU A 153 -2.59 -14.18 3.00
CA LEU A 153 -2.63 -15.65 2.96
C LEU A 153 -2.68 -16.16 1.52
N GLU A 154 -3.43 -15.50 0.63
CA GLU A 154 -3.41 -15.83 -0.79
C GLU A 154 -2.05 -15.58 -1.44
N CYS A 155 -1.37 -14.46 -1.12
CA CYS A 155 -0.01 -14.22 -1.58
C CYS A 155 0.96 -15.30 -1.09
N CYS A 156 0.89 -15.71 0.18
CA CYS A 156 1.70 -16.80 0.72
C CYS A 156 1.48 -18.11 -0.05
N ARG A 157 0.19 -18.48 -0.28
CA ARG A 157 -0.18 -19.66 -1.04
C ARG A 157 0.40 -19.63 -2.46
N ALA A 158 0.28 -18.49 -3.14
CA ALA A 158 0.75 -18.32 -4.50
C ALA A 158 2.28 -18.34 -4.61
N MET A 159 2.98 -17.80 -3.60
CA MET A 159 4.45 -17.85 -3.49
C MET A 159 4.97 -19.19 -2.94
N ARG A 160 4.09 -20.09 -2.48
CA ARG A 160 4.42 -21.40 -1.89
C ARG A 160 5.29 -21.29 -0.64
N VAL A 161 4.94 -20.37 0.24
CA VAL A 161 5.59 -20.13 1.54
C VAL A 161 4.55 -20.11 2.65
N GLU A 162 4.96 -20.43 3.87
CA GLU A 162 4.10 -20.29 5.04
C GLU A 162 4.08 -18.81 5.51
N PRO A 163 2.97 -18.31 6.09
CA PRO A 163 2.94 -16.94 6.63
C PRO A 163 4.06 -16.66 7.62
N GLY A 164 4.40 -17.62 8.49
CA GLY A 164 5.53 -17.51 9.43
C GLY A 164 6.91 -17.50 8.81
N GLU A 165 7.03 -17.46 7.49
CA GLU A 165 8.26 -17.30 6.72
C GLU A 165 8.27 -15.99 5.92
N THR A 166 7.21 -15.16 6.06
CA THR A 166 7.01 -13.93 5.26
C THR A 166 7.20 -12.68 6.10
N VAL A 167 7.53 -11.60 5.41
CA VAL A 167 7.58 -10.24 5.98
C VAL A 167 6.43 -9.43 5.39
N MET A 168 5.59 -8.84 6.24
CA MET A 168 4.67 -7.79 5.82
C MET A 168 5.34 -6.43 5.98
N VAL A 169 5.35 -5.62 4.92
CA VAL A 169 5.93 -4.27 4.90
C VAL A 169 4.84 -3.28 4.54
N GLY A 170 4.63 -2.28 5.40
CA GLY A 170 3.60 -1.27 5.20
C GLY A 170 3.89 0.01 5.95
N ASP A 171 2.98 0.98 5.88
CA ASP A 171 3.11 2.27 6.57
C ASP A 171 1.85 2.63 7.38
N THR A 172 0.86 1.75 7.44
CA THR A 172 -0.40 1.99 8.15
C THR A 172 -0.69 0.95 9.22
N LEU A 173 -1.60 1.28 10.15
CA LEU A 173 -2.13 0.33 11.13
C LEU A 173 -2.77 -0.90 10.44
N PHE A 174 -3.42 -0.71 9.28
CA PHE A 174 -4.06 -1.80 8.55
C PHE A 174 -3.05 -2.85 8.08
N ASP A 175 -1.83 -2.44 7.73
CA ASP A 175 -0.74 -3.33 7.32
C ASP A 175 -0.21 -4.13 8.50
N ILE A 176 0.00 -3.45 9.61
CA ILE A 176 0.48 -4.07 10.86
C ILE A 176 -0.50 -5.14 11.31
N GLU A 177 -1.77 -4.79 11.44
CA GLU A 177 -2.80 -5.74 11.88
C GLU A 177 -3.01 -6.89 10.89
N ALA A 178 -2.97 -6.62 9.57
CA ALA A 178 -3.07 -7.68 8.56
C ALA A 178 -1.90 -8.67 8.66
N GLY A 179 -0.67 -8.17 8.84
CA GLY A 179 0.51 -9.00 9.05
C GLY A 179 0.43 -9.86 10.31
N LEU A 180 -0.04 -9.26 11.42
CA LEU A 180 -0.25 -9.97 12.68
C LEU A 180 -1.35 -11.04 12.56
N ASN A 181 -2.47 -10.69 11.91
CA ASN A 181 -3.60 -11.61 11.71
C ASN A 181 -3.24 -12.76 10.75
N ALA A 182 -2.36 -12.52 9.78
CA ALA A 182 -1.85 -13.57 8.89
C ALA A 182 -0.80 -14.46 9.57
N GLY A 183 -0.18 -14.02 10.66
CA GLY A 183 0.92 -14.72 11.33
C GLY A 183 2.27 -14.56 10.61
N CYS A 184 2.51 -13.39 10.00
CA CYS A 184 3.80 -13.09 9.37
C CYS A 184 4.96 -13.16 10.35
N LEU A 185 6.14 -13.59 9.86
CA LEU A 185 7.39 -13.71 10.65
C LEU A 185 7.82 -12.36 11.20
N TYR A 186 7.86 -11.36 10.33
CA TYR A 186 8.15 -9.98 10.70
C TYR A 186 7.12 -9.02 10.12
N ILE A 187 6.90 -7.92 10.83
CA ILE A 187 6.09 -6.83 10.39
C ILE A 187 6.96 -5.58 10.41
N CYS A 188 7.15 -4.97 9.25
CA CYS A 188 7.99 -3.80 9.08
C CYS A 188 7.15 -2.56 8.77
N HIS A 189 7.43 -1.47 9.47
CA HIS A 189 6.79 -0.18 9.26
C HIS A 189 7.77 0.81 8.63
N CYS A 190 7.40 1.39 7.50
CA CYS A 190 8.23 2.36 6.77
C CYS A 190 8.11 3.75 7.39
N ALA A 191 9.22 4.29 7.91
CA ALA A 191 9.24 5.64 8.50
C ALA A 191 9.00 6.76 7.48
N HIS A 192 9.22 6.51 6.20
CA HIS A 192 8.95 7.46 5.11
C HIS A 192 7.47 7.50 4.68
N GLY A 193 6.65 6.58 5.22
CA GLY A 193 5.24 6.47 4.88
C GLY A 193 4.36 7.63 5.34
N TYR A 194 3.06 7.49 5.16
CA TYR A 194 2.13 8.58 5.41
C TYR A 194 1.67 8.68 6.86
N GLN A 195 1.81 7.61 7.64
CA GLN A 195 1.39 7.56 9.04
C GLN A 195 2.56 7.23 9.96
N PRO A 196 2.65 7.82 11.16
CA PRO A 196 3.64 7.39 12.15
C PRO A 196 3.30 5.99 12.67
N PRO A 197 4.30 5.23 13.13
CA PRO A 197 4.06 3.93 13.72
C PRO A 197 3.18 4.06 14.97
N PRO A 198 2.10 3.25 15.09
CA PRO A 198 1.22 3.30 16.26
C PRO A 198 1.96 2.86 17.52
N SER A 199 1.91 3.67 18.57
CA SER A 199 2.65 3.42 19.83
C SER A 199 2.34 2.06 20.49
N ALA A 200 1.11 1.57 20.32
CA ALA A 200 0.67 0.27 20.85
C ALA A 200 1.31 -0.95 20.18
N TYR A 201 2.04 -0.77 19.08
CA TYR A 201 2.64 -1.87 18.31
C TYR A 201 4.16 -1.80 18.22
N LEU A 202 4.81 -0.82 18.84
CA LEU A 202 6.26 -0.59 18.70
C LEU A 202 7.13 -1.78 19.14
N ASP A 203 6.64 -2.61 20.05
CA ASP A 203 7.29 -3.84 20.53
C ASP A 203 7.07 -5.05 19.60
N ARG A 204 6.20 -4.91 18.61
CA ARG A 204 5.78 -5.99 17.70
C ARG A 204 6.17 -5.75 16.24
N ILE A 205 6.78 -4.61 15.94
CA ILE A 205 7.13 -4.19 14.58
C ILE A 205 8.60 -3.76 14.50
N ILE A 206 9.16 -3.85 13.30
CA ILE A 206 10.46 -3.30 12.96
C ILE A 206 10.22 -1.97 12.24
N CYS A 207 10.63 -0.85 12.86
CA CYS A 207 10.57 0.45 12.20
C CYS A 207 11.79 0.62 11.30
N LEU A 208 11.54 0.77 9.99
CA LEU A 208 12.58 0.96 8.99
C LEU A 208 12.85 2.44 8.80
N ALA A 209 14.04 2.90 9.14
CA ALA A 209 14.50 4.24 8.81
C ALA A 209 14.86 4.37 7.32
N ARG A 210 15.37 3.29 6.72
CA ARG A 210 15.66 3.17 5.30
C ARG A 210 15.15 1.84 4.77
N PHE A 211 14.65 1.85 3.54
CA PHE A 211 14.03 0.67 2.93
C PHE A 211 15.02 -0.49 2.75
N GLU A 212 16.31 -0.19 2.52
CA GLU A 212 17.36 -1.19 2.35
C GLU A 212 17.63 -2.05 3.59
N GLU A 213 17.16 -1.63 4.77
CA GLU A 213 17.28 -2.42 6.01
C GLU A 213 16.52 -3.75 5.93
N LEU A 214 15.53 -3.87 5.02
CA LEU A 214 14.85 -5.13 4.74
C LEU A 214 15.78 -6.26 4.30
N LEU A 215 16.90 -5.94 3.63
CA LEU A 215 17.86 -6.95 3.15
C LEU A 215 18.53 -7.72 4.29
N ARG A 216 18.56 -7.18 5.50
CA ARG A 216 19.08 -7.87 6.69
C ARG A 216 18.19 -9.02 7.15
N LEU A 217 16.91 -9.03 6.75
CA LEU A 217 15.96 -10.07 7.14
C LEU A 217 16.07 -11.35 6.28
N VAL A 218 16.85 -11.32 5.19
CA VAL A 218 17.12 -12.45 4.29
C VAL A 218 18.57 -12.93 4.34
N GLU A 219 19.34 -12.49 5.32
CA GLU A 219 20.71 -12.97 5.51
C GLU A 219 20.66 -14.39 6.11
N ALA A 220 21.32 -15.30 5.42
CA ALA A 220 21.52 -16.68 5.85
C ALA A 220 22.70 -16.80 6.79
#